data_d1f095c449fdeb0556bd53adc6803fde
#
_entry.id   d1f095c449fdeb0556bd53adc6803fde
#
_cell.length_a   1.000
_cell.length_b   1.000
_cell.length_c   1.000
_cell.angle_alpha   90.00
_cell.angle_beta   90.00
_cell.angle_gamma   90.00
#
_symmetry.space_group_name_H-M   'P 1'
#
loop_
_entity.id
_entity.type
_entity.pdbx_description
1 polymer ?
#
loop_
_entity_poly.entity_id
_entity_poly.type
_entity_poly.pdbx_seq_one_letter_code
_entity_poly.pdbx_strand_id
1 'polypeptide(L)'
;LDDRQTLMLMDRETCHRIKRKDILYVETVGRCTCFHTAEGLFHSKEGLRIWQKKLDSSLFVECHKGILVHVRWIQSMEKDTILLETKETLPLARRRVETVRAVWKSFQEKYA
;
A
#
# COMPACT_ATOMS: atom_id res chain seq x y z
N LEU A 1 5.64 -8.38 20.87
CA LEU A 1 5.38 -7.70 19.58
C LEU A 1 4.89 -8.70 18.56
N ASP A 2 3.85 -8.32 17.85
CA ASP A 2 3.33 -9.10 16.74
C ASP A 2 4.24 -8.88 15.53
N ASP A 3 4.85 -9.96 15.02
CA ASP A 3 5.74 -9.90 13.85
C ASP A 3 5.05 -9.31 12.63
N ARG A 4 3.70 -9.37 12.59
CA ARG A 4 2.93 -8.83 11.49
C ARG A 4 2.78 -7.32 11.53
N GLN A 5 3.17 -6.68 12.64
CA GLN A 5 3.07 -5.23 12.80
C GLN A 5 4.19 -4.49 12.09
N THR A 6 5.33 -5.13 11.90
CA THR A 6 6.48 -4.51 11.26
C THR A 6 7.01 -5.38 10.13
N LEU A 7 7.79 -4.74 9.27
CA LEU A 7 8.58 -5.46 8.29
C LEU A 7 9.97 -4.85 8.22
N MET A 8 10.92 -5.63 7.73
CA MET A 8 12.29 -5.17 7.54
C MET A 8 12.47 -4.85 6.08
N LEU A 9 12.98 -3.67 5.80
CA LEU A 9 13.18 -3.20 4.44
C LEU A 9 14.61 -2.76 4.26
N MET A 10 15.30 -3.37 3.30
CA MET A 10 16.65 -2.99 2.95
C MET A 10 16.62 -1.93 1.86
N ASP A 11 17.06 -0.71 2.21
CA ASP A 11 17.17 0.38 1.26
C ASP A 11 18.65 0.71 1.15
N ARG A 12 19.25 0.36 0.00
CA ARG A 12 20.69 0.43 -0.20
C ARG A 12 21.41 -0.42 0.84
N GLU A 13 22.21 0.18 1.72
CA GLU A 13 22.94 -0.54 2.75
C GLU A 13 22.30 -0.45 4.13
N THR A 14 21.16 0.25 4.21
CA THR A 14 20.47 0.47 5.48
C THR A 14 19.25 -0.45 5.58
N CYS A 15 19.15 -1.15 6.71
CA CYS A 15 17.99 -1.98 6.99
C CYS A 15 17.06 -1.21 7.92
N HIS A 16 15.82 -1.01 7.48
CA HIS A 16 14.83 -0.27 8.25
C HIS A 16 13.75 -1.18 8.79
N ARG A 17 13.32 -0.92 10.01
CA ARG A 17 12.11 -1.53 10.55
C ARG A 17 10.97 -0.56 10.29
N ILE A 18 9.97 -1.01 9.56
CA ILE A 18 8.86 -0.17 9.16
C ILE A 18 7.57 -0.74 9.73
N LYS A 19 6.77 0.10 10.35
CA LYS A 19 5.45 -0.33 10.83
C LYS A 19 4.53 -0.46 9.63
N ARG A 20 3.89 -1.63 9.48
CA ARG A 20 3.02 -1.89 8.33
C ARG A 20 1.88 -0.88 8.25
N LYS A 21 1.35 -0.44 9.40
CA LYS A 21 0.26 0.54 9.45
C LYS A 21 0.67 1.91 8.92
N ASP A 22 1.97 2.20 8.86
CA ASP A 22 2.47 3.49 8.37
C ASP A 22 2.71 3.50 6.87
N ILE A 23 2.56 2.37 6.20
CA ILE A 23 2.71 2.29 4.74
C ILE A 23 1.42 2.76 4.09
N LEU A 24 1.50 3.85 3.32
CA LEU A 24 0.34 4.41 2.63
C LEU A 24 0.06 3.65 1.34
N TYR A 25 1.09 3.50 0.54
CA TYR A 25 1.01 2.73 -0.69
C TYR A 25 2.42 2.36 -1.15
N VAL A 26 2.47 1.41 -2.05
CA VAL A 26 3.71 0.86 -2.57
C VAL A 26 3.60 0.87 -4.08
N GLU A 27 4.62 1.36 -4.78
CA GLU A 27 4.56 1.44 -6.23
C GLU A 27 5.83 0.99 -6.91
N THR A 28 5.68 0.53 -8.14
CA THR A 28 6.80 0.19 -9.00
C THR A 28 7.46 1.47 -9.50
N VAL A 29 8.78 1.56 -9.36
CA VAL A 29 9.59 2.65 -9.93
C VAL A 29 10.74 1.99 -10.66
N GLY A 30 10.67 1.94 -11.98
CA GLY A 30 11.63 1.19 -12.77
C GLY A 30 11.54 -0.29 -12.44
N ARG A 31 12.64 -0.88 -11.96
CA ARG A 31 12.69 -2.29 -11.56
C ARG A 31 12.56 -2.45 -10.04
N CYS A 32 12.46 -1.34 -9.34
CA CYS A 32 12.42 -1.32 -7.89
C CYS A 32 11.01 -1.05 -7.40
N THR A 33 10.86 -1.11 -6.09
CA THR A 33 9.59 -0.78 -5.43
C THR A 33 9.84 0.36 -4.47
N CYS A 34 8.97 1.36 -4.50
CA CYS A 34 9.03 2.50 -3.60
C CYS A 34 7.91 2.39 -2.57
N PHE A 35 8.26 2.46 -1.30
CA PHE A 35 7.31 2.46 -0.20
C PHE A 35 7.08 3.90 0.25
N HIS A 36 5.84 4.36 0.09
CA HIS A 36 5.42 5.67 0.58
C HIS A 36 4.85 5.48 1.97
N THR A 37 5.54 6.00 2.97
CA THR A 37 5.14 5.81 4.36
C THR A 37 5.00 7.14 5.08
N ALA A 38 4.37 7.10 6.26
CA ALA A 38 4.25 8.27 7.11
C ALA A 38 5.61 8.82 7.55
N GLU A 39 6.65 7.96 7.53
CA GLU A 39 8.00 8.33 7.93
C GLU A 39 8.90 8.71 6.76
N GLY A 40 8.37 8.69 5.53
CA GLY A 40 9.12 9.03 4.34
C GLY A 40 9.11 7.93 3.29
N LEU A 41 10.04 8.05 2.35
CA LEU A 41 10.14 7.13 1.22
C LEU A 41 11.27 6.13 1.44
N PHE A 42 10.98 4.88 1.13
CA PHE A 42 11.98 3.81 1.19
C PHE A 42 11.93 3.03 -0.12
N HIS A 43 13.08 2.57 -0.59
CA HIS A 43 13.17 1.84 -1.85
C HIS A 43 13.64 0.42 -1.60
N SER A 44 13.07 -0.52 -2.32
CA SER A 44 13.48 -1.92 -2.27
C SER A 44 13.86 -2.38 -3.67
N LYS A 45 14.91 -3.19 -3.76
CA LYS A 45 15.32 -3.79 -5.02
C LYS A 45 14.37 -4.91 -5.44
N GLU A 46 13.59 -5.45 -4.51
CA GLU A 46 12.61 -6.48 -4.82
C GLU A 46 11.44 -5.86 -5.58
N GLY A 47 10.94 -6.58 -6.57
CA GLY A 47 9.82 -6.10 -7.37
C GLY A 47 8.50 -6.16 -6.64
N LEU A 48 7.50 -5.45 -7.19
CA LEU A 48 6.20 -5.34 -6.58
C LEU A 48 5.52 -6.69 -6.38
N ARG A 49 5.71 -7.64 -7.28
CA ARG A 49 5.10 -8.97 -7.16
C ARG A 49 5.58 -9.72 -5.92
N ILE A 50 6.85 -9.55 -5.58
CA ILE A 50 7.42 -10.18 -4.38
C ILE A 50 6.78 -9.54 -3.15
N TRP A 51 6.67 -8.21 -3.13
CA TRP A 51 6.06 -7.51 -2.02
C TRP A 51 4.57 -7.81 -1.90
N GLN A 52 3.88 -7.97 -3.02
CA GLN A 52 2.47 -8.33 -3.03
C GLN A 52 2.22 -9.65 -2.30
N LYS A 53 3.16 -10.58 -2.39
CA LYS A 53 3.08 -11.86 -1.68
C LYS A 53 3.38 -11.73 -0.20
N LYS A 54 4.20 -10.75 0.17
CA LYS A 54 4.60 -10.52 1.57
C LYS A 54 3.62 -9.66 2.34
N LEU A 55 2.87 -8.82 1.64
CA LEU A 55 1.92 -7.91 2.27
C LEU A 55 0.54 -8.57 2.34
N ASP A 56 -0.20 -8.26 3.41
CA ASP A 56 -1.51 -8.83 3.65
C ASP A 56 -2.52 -8.33 2.61
N SER A 57 -3.08 -9.24 1.83
CA SER A 57 -4.04 -8.90 0.77
C SER A 57 -5.38 -8.39 1.30
N SER A 58 -5.65 -8.54 2.59
CA SER A 58 -6.84 -7.96 3.21
C SER A 58 -6.63 -6.49 3.54
N LEU A 59 -5.40 -6.00 3.43
CA LEU A 59 -5.04 -4.61 3.74
C LEU A 59 -4.46 -3.88 2.54
N PHE A 60 -3.70 -4.58 1.70
CA PHE A 60 -3.05 -3.99 0.53
C PHE A 60 -3.67 -4.55 -0.74
N VAL A 61 -4.18 -3.67 -1.57
CA VAL A 61 -4.87 -4.07 -2.80
C VAL A 61 -4.36 -3.24 -3.97
N GLU A 62 -4.22 -3.89 -5.11
CA GLU A 62 -3.77 -3.21 -6.32
C GLU A 62 -4.89 -2.32 -6.85
N CYS A 63 -4.65 -1.00 -6.87
CA CYS A 63 -5.66 -0.03 -7.34
C CYS A 63 -5.40 0.39 -8.77
N HIS A 64 -4.17 0.22 -9.24
CA HIS A 64 -3.77 0.55 -10.59
C HIS A 64 -2.53 -0.28 -10.88
N LYS A 65 -2.22 -0.48 -12.16
CA LYS A 65 -1.03 -1.26 -12.53
C LYS A 65 0.19 -0.69 -11.82
N GLY A 66 0.84 -1.52 -11.01
CA GLY A 66 2.07 -1.14 -10.33
C GLY A 66 1.88 -0.36 -9.03
N ILE A 67 0.65 -0.27 -8.51
CA ILE A 67 0.39 0.44 -7.27
C ILE A 67 -0.46 -0.42 -6.34
N LEU A 68 0.06 -0.66 -5.13
CA LEU A 68 -0.69 -1.32 -4.04
C LEU A 68 -1.03 -0.26 -3.01
N VAL A 69 -2.31 -0.04 -2.74
CA VAL A 69 -2.75 0.92 -1.74
C VAL A 69 -3.10 0.19 -0.45
N HIS A 70 -2.72 0.78 0.69
CA HIS A 70 -3.12 0.30 2.00
C HIS A 70 -4.49 0.92 2.31
N VAL A 71 -5.52 0.09 2.38
CA VAL A 71 -6.90 0.59 2.49
C VAL A 71 -7.16 1.38 3.77
N ARG A 72 -6.34 1.17 4.80
CA ARG A 72 -6.43 1.98 6.03
C ARG A 72 -6.37 3.48 5.74
N TRP A 73 -5.63 3.88 4.73
CA TRP A 73 -5.35 5.29 4.44
C TRP A 73 -6.32 5.90 3.44
N ILE A 74 -7.28 5.13 2.92
CA ILE A 74 -8.25 5.65 1.96
C ILE A 74 -9.25 6.54 2.69
N GLN A 75 -9.37 7.79 2.25
CA GLN A 75 -10.39 8.70 2.72
C GLN A 75 -11.66 8.58 1.87
N SER A 76 -11.50 8.56 0.55
CA SER A 76 -12.64 8.42 -0.36
C SER A 76 -12.20 7.82 -1.69
N MET A 77 -13.15 7.25 -2.39
CA MET A 77 -12.96 6.71 -3.73
C MET A 77 -13.90 7.43 -4.69
N GLU A 78 -13.34 7.93 -5.76
CA GLU A 78 -14.13 8.50 -6.84
C GLU A 78 -14.04 7.57 -8.06
N LYS A 79 -14.56 8.02 -9.18
CA LYS A 79 -14.68 7.19 -10.38
C LYS A 79 -13.34 6.60 -10.83
N ASP A 80 -12.29 7.42 -10.82
CA ASP A 80 -10.98 7.03 -11.33
C ASP A 80 -9.83 7.44 -10.42
N THR A 81 -10.14 7.85 -9.19
CA THR A 81 -9.13 8.27 -8.22
C THR A 81 -9.47 7.81 -6.82
N ILE A 82 -8.42 7.64 -6.03
CA ILE A 82 -8.51 7.40 -4.59
C ILE A 82 -7.90 8.61 -3.90
N LEU A 83 -8.61 9.19 -2.96
CA LEU A 83 -8.07 10.24 -2.10
C LEU A 83 -7.62 9.60 -0.79
N LEU A 84 -6.36 9.81 -0.43
CA LEU A 84 -5.82 9.32 0.82
C LEU A 84 -6.00 10.34 1.94
N GLU A 85 -5.91 9.89 3.17
CA GLU A 85 -6.00 10.76 4.36
C GLU A 85 -4.94 11.86 4.34
N THR A 86 -3.82 11.63 3.67
CA THR A 86 -2.74 12.61 3.50
C THR A 86 -3.06 13.67 2.45
N LYS A 87 -4.18 13.53 1.76
CA LYS A 87 -4.62 14.39 0.65
C LYS A 87 -3.93 14.08 -0.68
N GLU A 88 -3.06 13.09 -0.70
CA GLU A 88 -2.52 12.58 -1.96
C GLU A 88 -3.61 11.83 -2.71
N THR A 89 -3.53 11.82 -4.04
CA THR A 89 -4.45 11.07 -4.87
C THR A 89 -3.71 9.97 -5.60
N LEU A 90 -4.38 8.83 -5.76
CA LEU A 90 -3.85 7.72 -6.53
C LEU A 90 -4.80 7.42 -7.68
N PRO A 91 -4.28 6.95 -8.81
CA PRO A 91 -5.14 6.50 -9.91
C PRO A 91 -5.86 5.21 -9.53
N LEU A 92 -7.09 5.09 -9.97
CA LEU A 92 -7.91 3.89 -9.72
C LEU A 92 -8.37 3.35 -11.07
N ALA A 93 -7.87 2.17 -11.43
CA ALA A 93 -8.26 1.55 -12.68
C ALA A 93 -9.71 1.09 -12.60
N ARG A 94 -10.47 1.34 -13.67
CA ARG A 94 -11.89 1.01 -13.72
C ARG A 94 -12.18 -0.43 -13.34
N ARG A 95 -11.41 -1.37 -13.86
CA ARG A 95 -11.61 -2.80 -13.60
C ARG A 95 -11.27 -3.22 -12.16
N ARG A 96 -10.64 -2.33 -11.39
CA ARG A 96 -10.23 -2.63 -10.02
C ARG A 96 -11.13 -1.99 -8.96
N VAL A 97 -12.06 -1.15 -9.40
CA VAL A 97 -12.94 -0.40 -8.48
C VAL A 97 -13.66 -1.34 -7.50
N GLU A 98 -14.26 -2.40 -8.02
CA GLU A 98 -15.03 -3.32 -7.17
C GLU A 98 -14.15 -4.03 -6.15
N THR A 99 -12.97 -4.49 -6.56
CA THR A 99 -12.05 -5.18 -5.68
C THR A 99 -11.54 -4.25 -4.57
N VAL A 100 -11.13 -3.03 -4.94
CA VAL A 100 -10.64 -2.06 -3.96
C VAL A 100 -11.75 -1.71 -2.96
N ARG A 101 -12.94 -1.44 -3.48
CA ARG A 101 -14.09 -1.10 -2.63
C ARG A 101 -14.40 -2.23 -1.65
N ALA A 102 -14.37 -3.48 -2.11
CA ALA A 102 -14.66 -4.63 -1.26
C ALA A 102 -13.63 -4.78 -0.14
N VAL A 103 -12.34 -4.63 -0.46
CA VAL A 103 -11.28 -4.73 0.54
C VAL A 103 -11.41 -3.59 1.55
N TRP A 104 -11.63 -2.37 1.07
CA TRP A 104 -11.80 -1.20 1.93
C TRP A 104 -13.01 -1.36 2.84
N LYS A 105 -14.12 -1.80 2.30
CA LYS A 105 -15.35 -2.01 3.07
C LYS A 105 -15.14 -3.05 4.17
N SER A 106 -14.49 -4.16 3.84
CA SER A 106 -14.19 -5.20 4.83
C SER A 106 -13.30 -4.66 5.94
N PHE A 107 -12.32 -3.84 5.59
CA PHE A 107 -11.45 -3.21 6.58
C PHE A 107 -12.25 -2.30 7.51
N GLN A 108 -13.13 -1.47 6.95
CA GLN A 108 -13.96 -0.56 7.74
C GLN A 108 -14.88 -1.31 8.69
N GLU A 109 -15.48 -2.39 8.23
CA GLU A 109 -16.37 -3.19 9.08
C GLU A 109 -15.62 -3.87 10.21
N LYS A 110 -14.36 -4.23 10.00
CA LYS A 110 -13.55 -4.93 10.99
C LYS A 110 -12.93 -3.98 12.01
N TYR A 111 -12.54 -2.79 11.61
CA TYR A 111 -11.75 -1.88 12.45
C TYR A 111 -12.42 -0.55 12.77
N ALA A 112 -13.61 -0.30 12.26
CA ALA A 112 -14.33 0.95 12.52
C ALA A 112 -15.04 0.93 13.88
#